data_e773cc9baad375a1e50d6919352f9ddc
#
_entry.id   e773cc9baad375a1e50d6919352f9ddc
#
_cell.length_a   1.000
_cell.length_b   1.000
_cell.length_c   1.000
_cell.angle_alpha   90.00
_cell.angle_beta   90.00
_cell.angle_gamma   90.00
#
_symmetry.space_group_name_H-M   'P 1'
#
loop_
_entity.id
_entity.type
_entity.pdbx_description
1 polymer ?
#
loop_
_entity_poly.entity_id
_entity_poly.type
_entity_poly.pdbx_seq_one_letter_code
_entity_poly.pdbx_strand_id
1 'polypeptide(L)'
;MRFFKSSLFLSAVLGVVSAFSTFCAGQDAPQSSAFNVMSFNVRLATQADGDNYWENRKETLLEVVKESDPLLLGVQEALLPQKKYLDENLKGYRSIGVGREDGKETGEIMAIFYKEDALELLDSGTFWLSETPEKPSKGWDAACFRTATWGKFKCKKTGKEFVYCNTHLDHVGTAAREKGAQLLLKKGWELTNHGEFPYFVTGDFNVTEKAEAYRAITQGVDDVPGLFDTNKIAKEHEIAQNYTFHNWGKVKPENGSIIDFIFVNDRVKVEKFKINPVKHSNGRFASDHVSIVATLSFK
;
A
#
# COMPACT_ATOMS: atom_id res chain seq x y z
N MET A 1 -26.71 -38.59 -97.82
CA MET A 1 -25.99 -39.24 -96.75
C MET A 1 -24.82 -38.32 -96.34
N ARG A 2 -24.97 -37.50 -95.37
CA ARG A 2 -23.88 -36.68 -94.75
C ARG A 2 -24.11 -36.62 -93.29
N PHE A 3 -23.19 -37.16 -92.52
CA PHE A 3 -23.18 -37.11 -91.04
C PHE A 3 -22.68 -35.78 -90.56
N PHE A 4 -23.44 -35.11 -89.71
CA PHE A 4 -22.96 -33.98 -88.91
C PHE A 4 -22.56 -34.45 -87.52
N LYS A 5 -21.33 -34.20 -87.17
CA LYS A 5 -20.81 -34.41 -85.85
C LYS A 5 -21.03 -33.13 -85.06
N SER A 6 -21.77 -33.21 -84.00
CA SER A 6 -21.92 -32.10 -82.97
C SER A 6 -20.80 -32.22 -81.92
N SER A 7 -19.97 -31.23 -81.82
CA SER A 7 -19.00 -31.11 -80.76
C SER A 7 -19.62 -30.37 -79.52
N LEU A 8 -19.72 -31.05 -78.43
CA LEU A 8 -20.06 -30.43 -77.13
C LEU A 8 -18.82 -29.75 -76.52
N PHE A 9 -18.89 -28.44 -76.31
CA PHE A 9 -17.95 -27.72 -75.51
C PHE A 9 -18.41 -27.76 -74.04
N LEU A 10 -17.60 -28.36 -73.16
CA LEU A 10 -17.83 -28.39 -71.72
C LEU A 10 -17.04 -27.22 -71.09
N SER A 11 -17.75 -26.19 -70.72
CA SER A 11 -17.15 -25.05 -69.99
C SER A 11 -17.04 -25.41 -68.51
N ALA A 12 -15.80 -25.57 -68.01
CA ALA A 12 -15.50 -25.74 -66.63
C ALA A 12 -15.53 -24.37 -65.97
N VAL A 13 -16.48 -24.13 -65.02
CA VAL A 13 -16.51 -22.99 -64.14
C VAL A 13 -15.69 -23.33 -62.90
N LEU A 14 -14.47 -22.73 -62.74
CA LEU A 14 -13.71 -22.76 -61.52
C LEU A 14 -14.37 -21.81 -60.50
N GLY A 15 -15.03 -22.36 -59.52
CA GLY A 15 -15.48 -21.66 -58.37
C GLY A 15 -14.30 -21.40 -57.38
N VAL A 16 -13.89 -20.14 -57.26
CA VAL A 16 -12.93 -19.71 -56.21
C VAL A 16 -13.71 -19.59 -54.92
N VAL A 17 -13.53 -20.55 -54.00
CA VAL A 17 -14.02 -20.47 -52.65
C VAL A 17 -13.03 -19.62 -51.85
N SER A 18 -13.38 -18.36 -51.65
CA SER A 18 -12.64 -17.43 -50.77
C SER A 18 -12.99 -17.76 -49.30
N ALA A 19 -12.09 -18.47 -48.61
CA ALA A 19 -12.20 -18.71 -47.20
C ALA A 19 -11.89 -17.40 -46.46
N PHE A 20 -12.91 -16.70 -46.01
CA PHE A 20 -12.75 -15.62 -44.99
C PHE A 20 -12.44 -16.26 -43.66
N SER A 21 -11.15 -16.31 -43.31
CA SER A 21 -10.70 -16.57 -41.93
C SER A 21 -11.05 -15.34 -41.11
N THR A 22 -12.15 -15.40 -40.34
CA THR A 22 -12.43 -14.46 -39.26
C THR A 22 -11.39 -14.68 -38.18
N PHE A 23 -10.36 -13.83 -38.20
CA PHE A 23 -9.46 -13.66 -37.08
C PHE A 23 -10.28 -13.03 -35.93
N CYS A 24 -10.78 -13.84 -35.01
CA CYS A 24 -11.19 -13.37 -33.70
C CYS A 24 -9.93 -12.87 -33.00
N ALA A 25 -9.65 -11.58 -33.13
CA ALA A 25 -8.74 -10.92 -32.22
C ALA A 25 -9.33 -11.09 -30.80
N GLY A 26 -8.74 -12.00 -30.04
CA GLY A 26 -9.01 -12.10 -28.62
C GLY A 26 -8.77 -10.71 -28.02
N GLN A 27 -9.84 -10.08 -27.54
CA GLN A 27 -9.68 -8.92 -26.68
C GLN A 27 -8.97 -9.45 -25.43
N ASP A 28 -7.67 -9.20 -25.34
CA ASP A 28 -6.96 -9.34 -24.08
C ASP A 28 -7.74 -8.54 -23.05
N ALA A 29 -8.26 -9.23 -22.04
CA ALA A 29 -8.89 -8.58 -20.90
C ALA A 29 -7.89 -7.53 -20.38
N PRO A 30 -8.30 -6.31 -20.03
CA PRO A 30 -7.39 -5.25 -19.64
C PRO A 30 -6.56 -5.77 -18.47
N GLN A 31 -5.28 -6.03 -18.75
CA GLN A 31 -4.33 -6.50 -17.77
C GLN A 31 -4.29 -5.43 -16.68
N SER A 32 -4.77 -5.76 -15.46
CA SER A 32 -4.76 -4.82 -14.36
C SER A 32 -3.31 -4.40 -14.13
N SER A 33 -2.97 -3.17 -14.45
CA SER A 33 -1.61 -2.69 -14.32
C SER A 33 -1.19 -2.79 -12.87
N ALA A 34 -0.09 -3.51 -12.60
CA ALA A 34 0.49 -3.59 -11.27
C ALA A 34 0.98 -2.21 -10.83
N PHE A 35 0.89 -1.93 -9.53
CA PHE A 35 1.30 -0.67 -8.92
C PHE A 35 1.96 -0.90 -7.56
N ASN A 36 2.85 0.02 -7.18
CA ASN A 36 3.56 -0.06 -5.91
C ASN A 36 2.78 0.64 -4.80
N VAL A 37 2.70 0.00 -3.64
CA VAL A 37 2.24 0.58 -2.36
C VAL A 37 3.41 0.51 -1.39
N MET A 38 3.73 1.63 -0.73
CA MET A 38 4.87 1.76 0.15
C MET A 38 4.42 2.11 1.57
N SER A 39 5.01 1.49 2.57
CA SER A 39 4.94 1.89 3.98
C SER A 39 6.29 2.42 4.41
N PHE A 40 6.30 3.58 5.08
CA PHE A 40 7.53 4.17 5.54
C PHE A 40 7.35 4.97 6.82
N ASN A 41 7.81 4.43 7.96
CA ASN A 41 8.01 5.23 9.15
C ASN A 41 9.19 6.19 8.90
N VAL A 42 8.90 7.49 8.79
CA VAL A 42 9.89 8.51 8.43
C VAL A 42 10.65 9.07 9.62
N ARG A 43 10.41 8.56 10.81
CA ARG A 43 10.95 9.06 12.07
C ARG A 43 10.65 10.55 12.28
N LEU A 44 10.03 10.90 13.36
CA LEU A 44 9.71 12.28 13.70
C LEU A 44 10.99 13.16 13.78
N ALA A 45 10.83 14.44 13.48
CA ALA A 45 11.93 15.41 13.55
C ALA A 45 12.25 15.73 15.01
N THR A 46 13.32 15.14 15.54
CA THR A 46 13.82 15.40 16.89
C THR A 46 15.33 15.66 16.92
N GLN A 47 15.77 16.67 17.63
CA GLN A 47 17.17 17.01 17.84
C GLN A 47 17.94 15.88 18.55
N ALA A 48 17.26 15.00 19.26
CA ALA A 48 17.88 13.84 19.92
C ALA A 48 18.51 12.84 18.97
N ASP A 49 18.14 12.85 17.66
CA ASP A 49 18.71 11.97 16.65
C ASP A 49 20.09 12.44 16.15
N GLY A 50 20.62 13.61 16.62
CA GLY A 50 21.96 14.10 16.32
C GLY A 50 22.23 14.21 14.82
N ASP A 51 23.24 13.49 14.31
CA ASP A 51 23.60 13.49 12.88
C ASP A 51 22.49 12.96 11.96
N ASN A 52 21.52 12.21 12.50
CA ASN A 52 20.35 11.70 11.79
C ASN A 52 19.11 12.60 11.96
N TYR A 53 19.29 13.83 12.47
CA TYR A 53 18.20 14.81 12.54
C TYR A 53 17.59 15.02 11.14
N TRP A 54 16.29 15.30 11.12
CA TRP A 54 15.48 15.41 9.89
C TRP A 54 16.14 16.21 8.77
N GLU A 55 16.68 17.40 9.06
CA GLU A 55 17.30 18.29 8.07
C GLU A 55 18.49 17.63 7.35
N ASN A 56 19.18 16.69 7.99
CA ASN A 56 20.35 16.01 7.44
C ASN A 56 20.00 14.79 6.57
N ARG A 57 18.73 14.31 6.60
CA ARG A 57 18.31 13.07 5.92
C ARG A 57 17.07 13.19 5.04
N LYS A 58 16.37 14.31 5.08
CA LYS A 58 15.11 14.53 4.35
C LYS A 58 15.26 14.32 2.84
N GLU A 59 16.39 14.71 2.26
CA GLU A 59 16.69 14.50 0.84
C GLU A 59 16.90 13.02 0.53
N THR A 60 17.65 12.30 1.37
CA THR A 60 17.83 10.85 1.25
C THR A 60 16.50 10.10 1.33
N LEU A 61 15.61 10.52 2.24
CA LEU A 61 14.26 9.96 2.34
C LEU A 61 13.46 10.19 1.06
N LEU A 62 13.53 11.40 0.53
CA LEU A 62 12.85 11.76 -0.72
C LEU A 62 13.36 10.93 -1.91
N GLU A 63 14.67 10.66 -1.99
CA GLU A 63 15.26 9.79 -3.01
C GLU A 63 14.73 8.36 -2.91
N VAL A 64 14.68 7.77 -1.71
CA VAL A 64 14.12 6.42 -1.47
C VAL A 64 12.67 6.33 -1.93
N VAL A 65 11.85 7.36 -1.67
CA VAL A 65 10.47 7.39 -2.14
C VAL A 65 10.40 7.49 -3.66
N LYS A 66 11.20 8.38 -4.28
CA LYS A 66 11.24 8.55 -5.74
C LYS A 66 11.71 7.29 -6.48
N GLU A 67 12.72 6.59 -5.95
CA GLU A 67 13.20 5.34 -6.54
C GLU A 67 12.17 4.21 -6.47
N SER A 68 11.37 4.19 -5.41
CA SER A 68 10.29 3.20 -5.24
C SER A 68 9.06 3.53 -6.09
N ASP A 69 8.89 4.79 -6.49
CA ASP A 69 7.80 5.35 -7.31
C ASP A 69 6.41 4.80 -6.94
N PRO A 70 5.98 4.88 -5.67
CA PRO A 70 4.73 4.28 -5.23
C PRO A 70 3.52 5.03 -5.78
N LEU A 71 2.47 4.30 -6.15
CA LEU A 71 1.15 4.88 -6.42
C LEU A 71 0.53 5.45 -5.15
N LEU A 72 0.79 4.78 -4.02
CA LEU A 72 0.33 5.12 -2.67
C LEU A 72 1.48 4.94 -1.68
N LEU A 73 1.71 5.95 -0.85
CA LEU A 73 2.70 5.95 0.21
C LEU A 73 2.02 6.23 1.55
N GLY A 74 2.11 5.31 2.48
CA GLY A 74 1.74 5.50 3.89
C GLY A 74 2.96 5.93 4.71
N VAL A 75 2.85 7.07 5.35
CA VAL A 75 3.91 7.66 6.18
C VAL A 75 3.50 7.65 7.64
N GLN A 76 4.38 7.20 8.52
CA GLN A 76 4.20 7.23 9.96
C GLN A 76 5.20 8.20 10.61
N GLU A 77 4.88 8.73 11.78
CA GLU A 77 5.66 9.69 12.58
C GLU A 77 5.88 11.09 11.98
N ALA A 78 5.33 11.40 10.81
CA ALA A 78 5.54 12.71 10.23
C ALA A 78 4.92 13.82 11.10
N LEU A 79 5.73 14.77 11.52
CA LEU A 79 5.24 16.05 12.03
C LEU A 79 4.83 16.96 10.88
N LEU A 80 4.01 17.97 11.16
CA LEU A 80 3.53 18.90 10.12
C LEU A 80 4.63 19.50 9.24
N PRO A 81 5.81 19.95 9.74
CA PRO A 81 6.88 20.43 8.88
C PRO A 81 7.44 19.36 7.93
N GLN A 82 7.52 18.09 8.39
CA GLN A 82 7.96 16.97 7.56
C GLN A 82 6.93 16.66 6.47
N LYS A 83 5.65 16.61 6.82
CA LYS A 83 4.57 16.44 5.85
C LYS A 83 4.57 17.54 4.80
N LYS A 84 4.69 18.82 5.21
CA LYS A 84 4.79 19.97 4.28
C LYS A 84 5.99 19.85 3.34
N TYR A 85 7.15 19.45 3.85
CA TYR A 85 8.32 19.21 3.00
C TYR A 85 8.05 18.13 1.94
N LEU A 86 7.38 17.03 2.31
CA LEU A 86 7.01 15.97 1.37
C LEU A 86 5.95 16.46 0.36
N ASP A 87 4.95 17.22 0.78
CA ASP A 87 3.94 17.84 -0.10
C ASP A 87 4.58 18.73 -1.17
N GLU A 88 5.61 19.49 -0.79
CA GLU A 88 6.31 20.40 -1.67
C GLU A 88 7.25 19.69 -2.66
N ASN A 89 7.83 18.54 -2.28
CA ASN A 89 8.91 17.89 -3.03
C ASN A 89 8.51 16.58 -3.75
N LEU A 90 7.37 15.97 -3.40
CA LEU A 90 6.77 14.85 -4.12
C LEU A 90 5.82 15.40 -5.20
N LYS A 91 6.39 15.82 -6.33
CA LYS A 91 5.59 16.36 -7.42
C LYS A 91 4.64 15.31 -8.02
N GLY A 92 3.40 15.71 -8.30
CA GLY A 92 2.35 14.80 -8.80
C GLY A 92 1.65 14.00 -7.70
N TYR A 93 2.03 14.21 -6.43
CA TYR A 93 1.31 13.64 -5.29
C TYR A 93 0.42 14.67 -4.61
N ARG A 94 -0.68 14.20 -4.06
CA ARG A 94 -1.48 14.87 -3.03
C ARG A 94 -1.43 14.04 -1.76
N SER A 95 -1.76 14.66 -0.64
CA SER A 95 -1.78 13.97 0.65
C SER A 95 -3.03 14.23 1.46
N ILE A 96 -3.36 13.27 2.32
CA ILE A 96 -4.39 13.35 3.34
C ILE A 96 -3.80 12.92 4.70
N GLY A 97 -4.47 13.28 5.78
CA GLY A 97 -4.08 12.97 7.15
C GLY A 97 -4.04 14.22 8.01
N VAL A 98 -4.32 14.05 9.29
CA VAL A 98 -4.38 15.10 10.30
C VAL A 98 -3.50 14.76 11.51
N GLY A 99 -3.15 15.76 12.30
CA GLY A 99 -2.40 15.60 13.53
C GLY A 99 -3.19 14.80 14.57
N ARG A 100 -2.53 13.82 15.19
CA ARG A 100 -3.19 12.86 16.08
C ARG A 100 -3.71 13.48 17.38
N GLU A 101 -3.18 14.64 17.80
CA GLU A 101 -3.52 15.24 19.11
C GLU A 101 -4.76 16.12 19.06
N ASP A 102 -5.00 16.80 17.93
CA ASP A 102 -6.10 17.76 17.79
C ASP A 102 -7.03 17.50 16.60
N GLY A 103 -6.71 16.50 15.77
CA GLY A 103 -7.43 16.24 14.54
C GLY A 103 -7.22 17.30 13.46
N LYS A 104 -6.14 18.08 13.57
CA LYS A 104 -5.77 19.16 12.63
C LYS A 104 -4.28 19.09 12.28
N GLU A 105 -3.44 19.77 13.05
CA GLU A 105 -2.01 19.95 12.74
C GLU A 105 -1.07 19.49 13.86
N THR A 106 -1.58 19.22 15.08
CA THR A 106 -0.75 18.92 16.25
C THR A 106 -0.47 17.42 16.38
N GLY A 107 0.80 17.12 16.68
CA GLY A 107 1.28 15.74 16.86
C GLY A 107 1.69 15.09 15.53
N GLU A 108 1.96 13.80 15.60
CA GLU A 108 2.32 13.01 14.42
C GLU A 108 1.12 12.80 13.50
N ILE A 109 1.38 12.75 12.20
CA ILE A 109 0.39 12.56 11.14
C ILE A 109 0.66 11.21 10.47
N MET A 110 -0.35 10.35 10.46
CA MET A 110 -0.36 9.13 9.65
C MET A 110 -0.78 9.51 8.24
N ALA A 111 0.16 10.10 7.47
CA ALA A 111 -0.15 10.66 6.17
C ALA A 111 -0.26 9.59 5.09
N ILE A 112 -1.17 9.80 4.14
CA ILE A 112 -1.25 9.05 2.87
C ILE A 112 -0.93 10.02 1.74
N PHE A 113 0.11 9.70 0.96
CA PHE A 113 0.42 10.36 -0.30
C PHE A 113 -0.03 9.48 -1.46
N TYR A 114 -0.65 10.09 -2.48
CA TYR A 114 -1.16 9.36 -3.65
C TYR A 114 -0.92 10.15 -4.94
N LYS A 115 -0.66 9.45 -6.04
CA LYS A 115 -0.48 10.07 -7.36
C LYS A 115 -1.80 10.60 -7.88
N GLU A 116 -1.92 11.94 -8.00
CA GLU A 116 -3.15 12.61 -8.40
C GLU A 116 -3.54 12.41 -9.87
N ASP A 117 -2.60 12.11 -10.74
CA ASP A 117 -2.85 11.81 -12.15
C ASP A 117 -3.48 10.42 -12.36
N ALA A 118 -3.18 9.47 -11.48
CA ALA A 118 -3.64 8.09 -11.55
C ALA A 118 -4.90 7.81 -10.71
N LEU A 119 -5.08 8.55 -9.60
CA LEU A 119 -6.12 8.32 -8.61
C LEU A 119 -7.02 9.54 -8.42
N GLU A 120 -8.30 9.27 -8.23
CA GLU A 120 -9.30 10.19 -7.73
C GLU A 120 -9.62 9.82 -6.29
N LEU A 121 -9.51 10.77 -5.36
CA LEU A 121 -9.94 10.60 -3.98
C LEU A 121 -11.45 10.87 -3.90
N LEU A 122 -12.21 9.84 -3.53
CA LEU A 122 -13.67 9.90 -3.43
C LEU A 122 -14.12 10.32 -2.03
N ASP A 123 -13.44 9.80 -1.00
CA ASP A 123 -13.72 10.07 0.41
C ASP A 123 -12.48 9.80 1.25
N SER A 124 -12.38 10.42 2.44
CA SER A 124 -11.25 10.21 3.35
C SER A 124 -11.60 10.60 4.78
N GLY A 125 -10.83 10.07 5.70
CA GLY A 125 -10.95 10.40 7.11
C GLY A 125 -9.80 9.91 7.96
N THR A 126 -9.85 10.26 9.22
CA THR A 126 -8.95 9.76 10.25
C THR A 126 -9.79 9.35 11.45
N PHE A 127 -9.49 8.19 12.02
CA PHE A 127 -10.08 7.76 13.28
C PHE A 127 -8.98 7.42 14.29
N TRP A 128 -9.32 7.57 15.57
CA TRP A 128 -8.43 7.28 16.68
C TRP A 128 -8.54 5.80 17.08
N LEU A 129 -7.41 5.18 17.37
CA LEU A 129 -7.37 3.82 17.88
C LEU A 129 -7.65 3.84 19.38
N SER A 130 -8.93 4.01 19.70
CA SER A 130 -9.45 4.16 21.05
C SER A 130 -10.90 3.70 21.16
N GLU A 131 -11.46 3.77 22.36
CA GLU A 131 -12.87 3.52 22.64
C GLU A 131 -13.80 4.62 22.07
N THR A 132 -13.24 5.76 21.64
CA THR A 132 -13.95 6.87 21.01
C THR A 132 -13.26 7.29 19.72
N PRO A 133 -13.38 6.47 18.65
CA PRO A 133 -12.58 6.63 17.43
C PRO A 133 -12.91 7.88 16.61
N GLU A 134 -14.03 8.54 16.87
CA GLU A 134 -14.51 9.73 16.13
C GLU A 134 -13.87 11.04 16.58
N LYS A 135 -13.06 11.03 17.63
CA LYS A 135 -12.42 12.25 18.19
C LYS A 135 -11.05 11.96 18.76
N PRO A 136 -10.18 13.00 18.89
CA PRO A 136 -8.88 12.87 19.54
C PRO A 136 -9.01 12.24 20.92
N SER A 137 -8.44 11.04 21.07
CA SER A 137 -8.48 10.28 22.31
C SER A 137 -7.34 9.26 22.35
N LYS A 138 -6.95 8.89 23.56
CA LYS A 138 -5.96 7.86 23.84
C LYS A 138 -6.70 6.58 24.26
N GLY A 139 -6.49 5.49 23.55
CA GLY A 139 -7.19 4.25 23.79
C GLY A 139 -6.47 3.32 24.76
N TRP A 140 -7.23 2.63 25.59
CA TRP A 140 -6.79 1.56 26.49
C TRP A 140 -5.55 1.94 27.31
N ASP A 141 -4.47 1.15 27.17
CA ASP A 141 -3.19 1.37 27.85
C ASP A 141 -2.14 2.10 26.97
N ALA A 142 -2.57 2.76 25.88
CA ALA A 142 -1.67 3.44 24.97
C ALA A 142 -0.82 4.53 25.65
N ALA A 143 0.45 4.64 25.27
CA ALA A 143 1.34 5.69 25.74
C ALA A 143 0.98 7.06 25.14
N CYS A 144 0.49 7.09 23.90
CA CYS A 144 0.13 8.30 23.17
C CYS A 144 -1.13 8.08 22.30
N PHE A 145 -1.65 9.14 21.72
CA PHE A 145 -2.74 9.04 20.75
C PHE A 145 -2.25 8.27 19.51
N ARG A 146 -3.08 7.35 19.02
CA ARG A 146 -2.81 6.58 17.80
C ARG A 146 -3.99 6.72 16.85
N THR A 147 -3.68 6.85 15.58
CA THR A 147 -4.68 7.08 14.54
C THR A 147 -4.47 6.16 13.35
N ALA A 148 -5.53 6.00 12.58
CA ALA A 148 -5.48 5.45 11.24
C ALA A 148 -6.13 6.46 10.29
N THR A 149 -5.41 6.84 9.24
CA THR A 149 -5.91 7.65 8.13
C THR A 149 -6.32 6.74 7.01
N TRP A 150 -7.46 6.99 6.39
CA TRP A 150 -7.96 6.21 5.27
C TRP A 150 -8.40 7.10 4.11
N GLY A 151 -8.35 6.54 2.91
CA GLY A 151 -8.92 7.12 1.72
C GLY A 151 -9.65 6.07 0.89
N LYS A 152 -10.82 6.43 0.35
CA LYS A 152 -11.50 5.71 -0.71
C LYS A 152 -11.10 6.32 -2.03
N PHE A 153 -10.51 5.52 -2.89
CA PHE A 153 -9.95 5.96 -4.16
C PHE A 153 -10.62 5.27 -5.34
N LYS A 154 -10.58 5.95 -6.49
CA LYS A 154 -10.92 5.38 -7.79
C LYS A 154 -9.71 5.47 -8.70
N CYS A 155 -9.31 4.34 -9.28
CA CYS A 155 -8.28 4.31 -10.31
C CYS A 155 -8.85 4.92 -11.60
N LYS A 156 -8.29 6.05 -12.04
CA LYS A 156 -8.79 6.79 -13.23
C LYS A 156 -8.73 5.96 -14.51
N LYS A 157 -7.71 5.09 -14.64
CA LYS A 157 -7.52 4.23 -15.81
C LYS A 157 -8.55 3.11 -15.92
N THR A 158 -8.89 2.46 -14.80
CA THR A 158 -9.72 1.25 -14.78
C THR A 158 -11.12 1.47 -14.23
N GLY A 159 -11.37 2.59 -13.58
CA GLY A 159 -12.61 2.85 -12.83
C GLY A 159 -12.76 2.06 -11.53
N LYS A 160 -11.78 1.19 -11.19
CA LYS A 160 -11.82 0.36 -9.99
C LYS A 160 -11.75 1.21 -8.73
N GLU A 161 -12.70 1.02 -7.83
CA GLU A 161 -12.68 1.64 -6.49
C GLU A 161 -12.01 0.72 -5.47
N PHE A 162 -11.34 1.31 -4.48
CA PHE A 162 -10.68 0.59 -3.40
C PHE A 162 -10.51 1.49 -2.17
N VAL A 163 -10.21 0.89 -1.03
CA VAL A 163 -9.91 1.60 0.22
C VAL A 163 -8.45 1.32 0.62
N TYR A 164 -7.77 2.36 1.01
CA TYR A 164 -6.42 2.31 1.55
C TYR A 164 -6.37 2.97 2.92
N CYS A 165 -5.69 2.33 3.87
CA CYS A 165 -5.52 2.80 5.24
C CYS A 165 -4.04 2.82 5.62
N ASN A 166 -3.63 3.80 6.44
CA ASN A 166 -2.29 3.92 6.99
C ASN A 166 -2.36 4.17 8.49
N THR A 167 -1.57 3.44 9.28
CA THR A 167 -1.61 3.48 10.74
C THR A 167 -0.24 3.39 11.39
N HIS A 168 -0.20 3.66 12.70
CA HIS A 168 0.94 3.41 13.57
C HIS A 168 0.41 2.96 14.94
N LEU A 169 0.59 1.69 15.28
CA LEU A 169 0.13 1.13 16.55
C LEU A 169 1.00 1.61 17.71
N ASP A 170 0.49 1.47 18.93
CA ASP A 170 1.21 1.94 20.12
C ASP A 170 2.48 1.13 20.40
N HIS A 171 3.54 1.82 20.83
CA HIS A 171 4.85 1.19 21.07
C HIS A 171 4.99 0.62 22.48
N VAL A 172 4.06 0.94 23.41
CA VAL A 172 4.09 0.47 24.82
C VAL A 172 2.89 -0.41 25.13
N GLY A 173 1.66 0.09 24.92
CA GLY A 173 0.43 -0.55 25.36
C GLY A 173 0.12 -1.83 24.59
N THR A 174 0.11 -2.97 25.26
CA THR A 174 -0.21 -4.25 24.61
C THR A 174 -1.69 -4.35 24.27
N ALA A 175 -2.58 -3.95 25.18
CA ALA A 175 -4.03 -3.91 24.91
C ALA A 175 -4.37 -2.90 23.83
N ALA A 176 -3.66 -1.74 23.80
CA ALA A 176 -3.84 -0.73 22.77
C ALA A 176 -3.46 -1.26 21.38
N ARG A 177 -2.38 -2.05 21.24
CA ARG A 177 -2.02 -2.69 19.96
C ARG A 177 -3.04 -3.71 19.52
N GLU A 178 -3.46 -4.60 20.42
CA GLU A 178 -4.41 -5.67 20.10
C GLU A 178 -5.77 -5.10 19.71
N LYS A 179 -6.34 -4.26 20.57
CA LYS A 179 -7.67 -3.66 20.33
C LYS A 179 -7.66 -2.64 19.20
N GLY A 180 -6.54 -1.91 19.04
CA GLY A 180 -6.32 -1.02 17.89
C GLY A 180 -6.30 -1.79 16.57
N ALA A 181 -5.64 -2.95 16.52
CA ALA A 181 -5.62 -3.83 15.36
C ALA A 181 -7.03 -4.38 15.04
N GLN A 182 -7.78 -4.81 16.07
CA GLN A 182 -9.17 -5.25 15.91
C GLN A 182 -10.07 -4.13 15.38
N LEU A 183 -9.94 -2.91 15.92
CA LEU A 183 -10.70 -1.74 15.45
C LEU A 183 -10.35 -1.38 14.01
N LEU A 184 -9.05 -1.41 13.66
CA LEU A 184 -8.57 -1.16 12.31
C LEU A 184 -9.20 -2.13 11.29
N LEU A 185 -9.25 -3.41 11.63
CA LEU A 185 -9.85 -4.45 10.79
C LEU A 185 -11.36 -4.24 10.62
N LYS A 186 -12.08 -3.99 11.71
CA LYS A 186 -13.53 -3.72 11.68
C LYS A 186 -13.88 -2.47 10.87
N LYS A 187 -13.13 -1.38 11.06
CA LYS A 187 -13.31 -0.15 10.28
C LYS A 187 -13.02 -0.36 8.80
N GLY A 188 -11.98 -1.11 8.46
CA GLY A 188 -11.68 -1.49 7.07
C GLY A 188 -12.82 -2.29 6.43
N TRP A 189 -13.41 -3.22 7.18
CA TRP A 189 -14.57 -4.00 6.74
C TRP A 189 -15.79 -3.12 6.44
N GLU A 190 -16.11 -2.16 7.35
CA GLU A 190 -17.17 -1.17 7.14
C GLU A 190 -16.91 -0.29 5.89
N LEU A 191 -15.70 0.28 5.78
CA LEU A 191 -15.32 1.18 4.70
C LEU A 191 -15.31 0.51 3.32
N THR A 192 -15.13 -0.81 3.27
CA THR A 192 -15.12 -1.61 2.05
C THR A 192 -16.48 -2.18 1.68
N ASN A 193 -17.56 -1.70 2.28
CA ASN A 193 -18.89 -2.30 2.14
C ASN A 193 -18.83 -3.82 2.38
N HIS A 194 -18.35 -4.22 3.56
CA HIS A 194 -18.21 -5.61 3.98
C HIS A 194 -17.35 -6.46 3.03
N GLY A 195 -16.19 -5.91 2.63
CA GLY A 195 -15.20 -6.60 1.81
C GLY A 195 -15.48 -6.62 0.31
N GLU A 196 -16.47 -5.87 -0.18
CA GLU A 196 -16.75 -5.77 -1.62
C GLU A 196 -15.63 -5.06 -2.39
N PHE A 197 -15.00 -4.05 -1.76
CA PHE A 197 -13.89 -3.32 -2.37
C PHE A 197 -12.52 -3.93 -2.01
N PRO A 198 -11.52 -3.84 -2.92
CA PRO A 198 -10.13 -4.07 -2.55
C PRO A 198 -9.73 -3.18 -1.37
N TYR A 199 -9.01 -3.77 -0.41
CA TYR A 199 -8.55 -3.11 0.80
C TYR A 199 -7.11 -3.45 1.09
N PHE A 200 -6.32 -2.44 1.41
CA PHE A 200 -4.97 -2.61 1.90
C PHE A 200 -4.63 -1.61 2.99
N VAL A 201 -3.76 -2.06 3.89
CA VAL A 201 -3.33 -1.33 5.07
C VAL A 201 -1.81 -1.33 5.11
N THR A 202 -1.23 -0.17 5.33
CA THR A 202 0.18 -0.01 5.65
C THR A 202 0.35 0.50 7.07
N GLY A 203 1.50 0.23 7.67
CA GLY A 203 1.81 0.84 8.95
C GLY A 203 3.04 0.27 9.63
N ASP A 204 3.48 0.99 10.65
CA ASP A 204 4.31 0.49 11.73
C ASP A 204 3.38 -0.08 12.81
N PHE A 205 3.39 -1.40 12.95
CA PHE A 205 2.52 -2.08 13.90
C PHE A 205 3.15 -2.24 15.29
N ASN A 206 4.42 -1.89 15.45
CA ASN A 206 5.17 -2.04 16.71
C ASN A 206 5.08 -3.44 17.33
N VAL A 207 4.85 -4.45 16.50
CA VAL A 207 4.78 -5.87 16.87
C VAL A 207 5.41 -6.74 15.80
N THR A 208 5.80 -7.93 16.18
CA THR A 208 6.20 -8.99 15.24
C THR A 208 5.01 -9.88 14.88
N GLU A 209 5.17 -10.76 13.89
CA GLU A 209 4.18 -11.78 13.50
C GLU A 209 3.72 -12.71 14.62
N LYS A 210 4.42 -12.72 15.77
CA LYS A 210 4.09 -13.56 16.93
C LYS A 210 3.04 -12.94 17.86
N ALA A 211 2.75 -11.64 17.72
CA ALA A 211 1.87 -10.91 18.61
C ALA A 211 0.38 -11.12 18.31
N GLU A 212 -0.47 -10.94 19.32
CA GLU A 212 -1.92 -11.01 19.18
C GLU A 212 -2.46 -9.97 18.22
N ALA A 213 -1.90 -8.75 18.18
CA ALA A 213 -2.30 -7.71 17.24
C ALA A 213 -2.10 -8.16 15.78
N TYR A 214 -0.99 -8.84 15.45
CA TYR A 214 -0.77 -9.42 14.12
C TYR A 214 -1.78 -10.55 13.84
N ARG A 215 -2.04 -11.41 14.82
CA ARG A 215 -3.07 -12.49 14.67
C ARG A 215 -4.45 -11.91 14.46
N ALA A 216 -4.83 -10.85 15.18
CA ALA A 216 -6.11 -10.18 14.98
C ALA A 216 -6.30 -9.69 13.54
N ILE A 217 -5.25 -9.08 12.93
CA ILE A 217 -5.30 -8.63 11.54
C ILE A 217 -5.37 -9.82 10.56
N THR A 218 -4.62 -10.90 10.80
CA THR A 218 -4.45 -11.96 9.79
C THR A 218 -5.46 -13.11 9.92
N GLN A 219 -5.99 -13.36 11.11
CA GLN A 219 -6.97 -14.43 11.34
C GLN A 219 -8.42 -13.93 11.36
N GLY A 220 -8.60 -12.60 11.51
CA GLY A 220 -9.93 -12.01 11.62
C GLY A 220 -10.38 -11.86 13.08
N VAL A 221 -11.48 -11.14 13.24
CA VAL A 221 -12.12 -10.86 14.55
C VAL A 221 -13.63 -10.93 14.41
N ASP A 222 -14.29 -11.71 15.27
CA ASP A 222 -15.72 -11.97 15.15
C ASP A 222 -16.07 -12.52 13.75
N ASP A 223 -17.02 -11.88 13.04
CA ASP A 223 -17.40 -12.26 11.66
C ASP A 223 -16.58 -11.52 10.58
N VAL A 224 -15.57 -10.73 10.97
CA VAL A 224 -14.72 -9.98 10.03
C VAL A 224 -13.53 -10.83 9.63
N PRO A 225 -13.37 -11.17 8.34
CA PRO A 225 -12.25 -11.97 7.86
C PRO A 225 -10.92 -11.24 8.00
N GLY A 226 -9.85 -12.01 8.22
CA GLY A 226 -8.50 -11.48 8.29
C GLY A 226 -7.96 -11.01 6.93
N LEU A 227 -6.90 -10.22 7.00
CA LEU A 227 -6.12 -9.75 5.86
C LEU A 227 -4.88 -10.61 5.66
N PHE A 228 -4.37 -10.62 4.46
CA PHE A 228 -3.15 -11.34 4.09
C PHE A 228 -1.92 -10.43 4.21
N ASP A 229 -0.90 -10.91 4.89
CA ASP A 229 0.42 -10.25 4.91
C ASP A 229 1.08 -10.40 3.53
N THR A 230 1.37 -9.27 2.88
CA THR A 230 1.97 -9.25 1.54
C THR A 230 3.33 -9.94 1.49
N ASN A 231 4.11 -9.88 2.57
CA ASN A 231 5.39 -10.60 2.67
C ASN A 231 5.22 -12.13 2.64
N LYS A 232 4.07 -12.66 3.09
CA LYS A 232 3.81 -14.10 3.12
C LYS A 232 3.23 -14.65 1.81
N ILE A 233 2.55 -13.80 1.03
CA ILE A 233 1.80 -14.24 -0.17
C ILE A 233 2.35 -13.70 -1.48
N ALA A 234 3.40 -12.87 -1.45
CA ALA A 234 4.04 -12.35 -2.65
C ALA A 234 4.63 -13.49 -3.50
N LYS A 235 4.52 -13.36 -4.84
CA LYS A 235 5.14 -14.30 -5.77
C LYS A 235 6.66 -14.15 -5.81
N GLU A 236 7.13 -12.90 -5.68
CA GLU A 236 8.54 -12.54 -5.73
C GLU A 236 8.93 -11.73 -4.50
N HIS A 237 10.17 -11.91 -4.03
CA HIS A 237 10.73 -11.18 -2.90
C HIS A 237 12.06 -10.54 -3.25
N GLU A 238 12.22 -9.28 -2.81
CA GLU A 238 13.49 -8.55 -2.85
C GLU A 238 13.79 -8.04 -1.43
N ILE A 239 14.43 -8.90 -0.65
CA ILE A 239 14.65 -8.70 0.79
C ILE A 239 16.11 -8.34 1.02
N ALA A 240 16.40 -7.05 1.26
CA ALA A 240 17.75 -6.58 1.58
C ALA A 240 18.21 -7.03 2.99
N GLN A 241 17.28 -7.14 3.93
CA GLN A 241 17.48 -7.67 5.29
C GLN A 241 16.15 -8.17 5.86
N ASN A 242 16.21 -8.98 6.93
CA ASN A 242 15.03 -9.60 7.56
C ASN A 242 14.45 -8.78 8.74
N TYR A 243 14.60 -7.47 8.72
CA TYR A 243 14.06 -6.55 9.72
C TYR A 243 13.70 -5.21 9.08
N THR A 244 12.82 -4.46 9.75
CA THR A 244 12.39 -3.14 9.27
C THR A 244 12.80 -2.00 10.22
N PHE A 245 13.00 -2.26 11.51
CA PHE A 245 13.53 -1.31 12.48
C PHE A 245 15.01 -1.58 12.77
N HIS A 246 15.88 -0.58 12.60
CA HIS A 246 17.33 -0.71 12.81
C HIS A 246 17.92 0.33 13.77
N ASN A 247 17.13 1.32 14.23
CA ASN A 247 17.56 2.34 15.18
C ASN A 247 18.92 2.96 14.79
N TRP A 248 19.01 3.51 13.59
CA TRP A 248 20.24 4.13 13.06
C TRP A 248 21.42 3.15 12.98
N GLY A 249 21.16 1.88 12.70
CA GLY A 249 22.16 0.81 12.63
C GLY A 249 22.64 0.28 14.00
N LYS A 250 21.98 0.67 15.10
CA LYS A 250 22.31 0.18 16.45
C LYS A 250 21.73 -1.20 16.74
N VAL A 251 20.62 -1.56 16.08
CA VAL A 251 20.05 -2.92 16.16
C VAL A 251 20.88 -3.83 15.27
N LYS A 252 21.46 -4.87 15.85
CA LYS A 252 22.21 -5.89 15.11
C LYS A 252 21.24 -6.76 14.31
N PRO A 253 21.64 -7.24 13.11
CA PRO A 253 20.76 -8.03 12.24
C PRO A 253 20.11 -9.25 12.92
N GLU A 254 20.85 -9.94 13.81
CA GLU A 254 20.34 -11.10 14.57
C GLU A 254 19.25 -10.76 15.58
N ASN A 255 19.14 -9.49 15.99
CA ASN A 255 18.14 -8.98 16.93
C ASN A 255 17.05 -8.15 16.23
N GLY A 256 17.16 -7.99 14.92
CA GLY A 256 16.22 -7.23 14.14
C GLY A 256 14.88 -7.96 13.98
N SER A 257 13.83 -7.18 13.79
CA SER A 257 12.46 -7.70 13.60
C SER A 257 11.72 -6.91 12.54
N ILE A 258 10.83 -7.58 11.81
CA ILE A 258 9.84 -6.94 10.96
C ILE A 258 8.71 -6.47 11.86
N ILE A 259 8.43 -5.16 11.86
CA ILE A 259 7.35 -4.51 12.59
C ILE A 259 6.52 -3.57 11.72
N ASP A 260 6.97 -3.34 10.50
CA ASP A 260 6.24 -2.62 9.46
C ASP A 260 5.61 -3.64 8.51
N PHE A 261 4.33 -3.46 8.19
CA PHE A 261 3.57 -4.42 7.38
C PHE A 261 2.73 -3.72 6.32
N ILE A 262 2.44 -4.47 5.25
CA ILE A 262 1.40 -4.18 4.26
C ILE A 262 0.48 -5.39 4.23
N PHE A 263 -0.79 -5.17 4.57
CA PHE A 263 -1.83 -6.19 4.55
C PHE A 263 -2.83 -5.90 3.43
N VAL A 264 -3.40 -6.95 2.84
CA VAL A 264 -4.39 -6.85 1.76
C VAL A 264 -5.55 -7.80 1.99
N ASN A 265 -6.74 -7.50 1.46
CA ASN A 265 -7.84 -8.46 1.43
C ASN A 265 -7.74 -9.40 0.20
N ASP A 266 -8.67 -10.34 0.09
CA ASP A 266 -8.71 -11.35 -0.98
C ASP A 266 -9.00 -10.78 -2.39
N ARG A 267 -9.33 -9.49 -2.52
CA ARG A 267 -9.58 -8.79 -3.80
C ARG A 267 -8.29 -8.29 -4.46
N VAL A 268 -7.15 -8.46 -3.81
CA VAL A 268 -5.84 -7.97 -4.27
C VAL A 268 -4.92 -9.16 -4.54
N LYS A 269 -4.12 -9.07 -5.60
CA LYS A 269 -2.99 -9.97 -5.88
C LYS A 269 -1.71 -9.26 -5.48
N VAL A 270 -0.78 -10.02 -4.92
CA VAL A 270 0.55 -9.54 -4.54
C VAL A 270 1.57 -10.16 -5.49
N GLU A 271 2.15 -9.33 -6.34
CA GLU A 271 3.13 -9.79 -7.32
C GLU A 271 4.53 -9.83 -6.70
N LYS A 272 4.92 -8.78 -5.97
CA LYS A 272 6.24 -8.66 -5.38
C LYS A 272 6.16 -7.99 -4.01
N PHE A 273 7.06 -8.39 -3.10
CA PHE A 273 7.32 -7.70 -1.83
C PHE A 273 8.80 -7.35 -1.72
N LYS A 274 9.10 -6.14 -1.26
CA LYS A 274 10.44 -5.62 -1.12
C LYS A 274 10.66 -5.00 0.25
N ILE A 275 11.83 -5.27 0.85
CA ILE A 275 12.37 -4.50 1.97
C ILE A 275 13.59 -3.74 1.44
N ASN A 276 13.53 -2.42 1.48
CA ASN A 276 14.61 -1.55 1.00
C ASN A 276 15.86 -1.65 1.89
N PRO A 277 17.07 -1.34 1.36
CA PRO A 277 18.30 -1.36 2.14
C PRO A 277 18.26 -0.38 3.33
N VAL A 278 19.00 -0.70 4.40
CA VAL A 278 19.13 0.14 5.60
C VAL A 278 19.75 1.50 5.28
N LYS A 279 20.73 1.53 4.40
CA LYS A 279 21.36 2.76 3.91
C LYS A 279 21.10 2.93 2.43
N HIS A 280 20.79 4.17 2.06
CA HIS A 280 20.72 4.57 0.66
C HIS A 280 22.09 4.54 -0.01
N SER A 281 22.15 4.62 -1.33
CA SER A 281 23.37 4.60 -2.14
C SER A 281 24.41 5.66 -1.74
N ASN A 282 23.95 6.80 -1.17
CA ASN A 282 24.82 7.85 -0.63
C ASN A 282 25.42 7.52 0.76
N GLY A 283 25.17 6.31 1.30
CA GLY A 283 25.68 5.85 2.60
C GLY A 283 24.91 6.37 3.82
N ARG A 284 23.87 7.19 3.63
CA ARG A 284 23.05 7.76 4.72
C ARG A 284 21.84 6.89 5.04
N PHE A 285 21.32 7.06 6.25
CA PHE A 285 20.01 6.58 6.65
C PHE A 285 18.94 7.55 6.18
N ALA A 286 17.83 7.03 5.67
CA ALA A 286 16.63 7.82 5.38
C ALA A 286 15.75 7.97 6.63
N SER A 287 15.68 6.94 7.46
CA SER A 287 14.96 6.86 8.74
C SER A 287 15.68 5.88 9.66
N ASP A 288 15.21 5.66 10.86
CA ASP A 288 15.60 4.55 11.75
C ASP A 288 14.81 3.26 11.45
N HIS A 289 13.84 3.35 10.54
CA HIS A 289 13.19 2.23 9.84
C HIS A 289 13.65 2.15 8.39
N VAL A 290 13.49 0.98 7.79
CA VAL A 290 13.53 0.84 6.34
C VAL A 290 12.12 0.79 5.79
N SER A 291 11.92 1.33 4.60
CA SER A 291 10.64 1.23 3.92
C SER A 291 10.40 -0.15 3.33
N ILE A 292 9.14 -0.55 3.27
CA ILE A 292 8.68 -1.75 2.59
C ILE A 292 7.75 -1.39 1.43
N VAL A 293 7.81 -2.18 0.36
CA VAL A 293 7.02 -1.95 -0.86
C VAL A 293 6.36 -3.25 -1.28
N ALA A 294 5.06 -3.19 -1.57
CA ALA A 294 4.34 -4.27 -2.23
C ALA A 294 3.91 -3.86 -3.63
N THR A 295 4.21 -4.67 -4.64
CA THR A 295 3.64 -4.53 -5.99
C THR A 295 2.34 -5.30 -6.04
N LEU A 296 1.25 -4.57 -6.21
CA LEU A 296 -0.12 -5.06 -6.12
C LEU A 296 -0.84 -4.97 -7.48
N SER A 297 -1.85 -5.82 -7.66
CA SER A 297 -2.82 -5.66 -8.73
C SER A 297 -4.22 -6.06 -8.24
N PHE A 298 -5.27 -5.50 -8.83
CA PHE A 298 -6.65 -5.89 -8.50
C PHE A 298 -7.01 -7.23 -9.17
N LYS A 299 -7.84 -8.02 -8.48
CA LYS A 299 -8.46 -9.21 -9.06
C LYS A 299 -9.65 -8.86 -9.92
#